data_86917cbfa24a26222de9752a2091f64f
#
_entry.id   86917cbfa24a26222de9752a2091f64f
#
_cell.length_a   1.000
_cell.length_b   1.000
_cell.length_c   1.000
_cell.angle_alpha   90.00
_cell.angle_beta   90.00
_cell.angle_gamma   90.00
#
_symmetry.space_group_name_H-M   'P 1'
#
loop_
_entity.id
_entity.type
_entity.pdbx_description
1 polymer ?
#
loop_
_entity_poly.entity_id
_entity_poly.type
_entity_poly.pdbx_seq_one_letter_code
_entity_poly.pdbx_strand_id
1 'polypeptide(L)'
;MINILCFGDSNTNGSNPSGGRWGRWERWTGVVQKLLGDDYYVIEEGCGGRTTVMEDWLEPDKNGRAQLPVALRTHRPLDLVVIMLGTNDMKKRFSLL
;
A
#
# COMPACT_ATOMS: atom_id res chain seq x y z
N MET A 1 18.58 -10.67 7.00
CA MET A 1 17.12 -10.47 6.81
C MET A 1 16.85 -9.71 5.53
N ILE A 2 15.90 -10.16 4.76
CA ILE A 2 15.51 -9.52 3.51
C ILE A 2 14.28 -8.65 3.77
N ASN A 3 14.39 -7.36 3.50
CA ASN A 3 13.33 -6.39 3.77
C ASN A 3 12.54 -6.08 2.52
N ILE A 4 11.23 -6.28 2.59
CA ILE A 4 10.31 -6.08 1.48
C ILE A 4 9.27 -5.03 1.86
N LEU A 5 9.22 -3.95 1.09
CA LEU A 5 8.19 -2.93 1.28
C LEU A 5 7.02 -3.20 0.32
N CYS A 6 5.83 -3.31 0.88
CA CYS A 6 4.60 -3.45 0.09
C CYS A 6 3.84 -2.12 0.15
N PHE A 7 3.94 -1.36 -0.93
CA PHE A 7 3.35 -0.03 -1.04
C PHE A 7 2.10 -0.11 -1.91
N GLY A 8 0.94 0.20 -1.33
CA GLY A 8 -0.31 0.04 -2.04
C GLY A 8 -1.46 0.85 -1.45
N ASP A 9 -2.66 0.48 -1.85
CA ASP A 9 -3.91 1.14 -1.45
C ASP A 9 -4.68 0.31 -0.40
N SER A 10 -6.00 0.38 -0.42
CA SER A 10 -6.85 -0.35 0.51
C SER A 10 -6.66 -1.87 0.44
N ASN A 11 -6.35 -2.41 -0.74
CA ASN A 11 -6.10 -3.84 -0.88
C ASN A 11 -4.86 -4.27 -0.10
N THR A 12 -3.83 -3.44 -0.09
CA THR A 12 -2.62 -3.69 0.69
C THR A 12 -2.83 -3.41 2.17
N ASN A 13 -3.60 -2.37 2.49
CA ASN A 13 -3.98 -2.11 3.88
C ASN A 13 -4.81 -3.26 4.46
N GLY A 14 -5.56 -3.94 3.61
CA GLY A 14 -6.49 -4.99 4.04
C GLY A 14 -7.81 -4.43 4.54
N SER A 15 -8.29 -3.36 3.92
CA SER A 15 -9.56 -2.76 4.31
C SER A 15 -10.71 -3.71 4.03
N ASN A 16 -11.56 -3.92 5.05
CA ASN A 16 -12.72 -4.79 4.92
C ASN A 16 -13.91 -3.96 4.43
N PRO A 17 -14.55 -4.35 3.31
CA PRO A 17 -15.72 -3.61 2.79
C PRO A 17 -16.86 -3.47 3.79
N SER A 18 -16.96 -4.40 4.74
CA SER A 18 -18.00 -4.37 5.80
C SER A 18 -17.61 -3.52 6.99
N GLY A 19 -16.44 -2.89 6.94
CA GLY A 19 -15.91 -2.04 8.01
C GLY A 19 -14.65 -2.60 8.62
N GLY A 20 -13.76 -1.69 9.03
CA GLY A 20 -12.51 -2.06 9.65
C GLY A 20 -11.47 -2.62 8.70
N ARG A 21 -10.61 -3.43 9.25
CA ARG A 21 -9.43 -3.95 8.55
C ARG A 21 -9.28 -5.44 8.84
N TRP A 22 -8.97 -6.23 7.82
CA TRP A 22 -8.63 -7.64 8.00
C TRP A 22 -7.44 -7.79 8.96
N GLY A 23 -7.41 -8.86 9.72
CA GLY A 23 -6.31 -9.15 10.62
C GLY A 23 -4.98 -9.34 9.89
N ARG A 24 -3.88 -9.18 10.63
CA ARG A 24 -2.51 -9.28 10.08
C ARG A 24 -2.32 -10.49 9.17
N TRP A 25 -2.80 -11.64 9.60
CA TRP A 25 -2.56 -12.88 8.89
C TRP A 25 -3.61 -13.22 7.83
N GLU A 26 -4.61 -12.38 7.69
CA GLU A 26 -5.66 -12.52 6.67
C GLU A 26 -5.41 -11.63 5.45
N ARG A 27 -4.78 -10.46 5.66
CA ARG A 27 -4.45 -9.59 4.53
C ARG A 27 -3.24 -10.12 3.79
N TRP A 28 -3.14 -9.84 2.48
CA TRP A 28 -2.17 -10.51 1.62
C TRP A 28 -0.71 -10.32 2.08
N THR A 29 -0.37 -9.16 2.62
CA THR A 29 0.97 -8.87 3.13
C THR A 29 1.36 -9.79 4.29
N GLY A 30 0.42 -10.04 5.18
CA GLY A 30 0.62 -10.97 6.29
C GLY A 30 0.75 -12.41 5.83
N VAL A 31 -0.05 -12.80 4.83
CA VAL A 31 0.05 -14.13 4.24
C VAL A 31 1.42 -14.33 3.60
N VAL A 32 1.92 -13.34 2.88
CA VAL A 32 3.26 -13.38 2.28
C VAL A 32 4.32 -13.52 3.36
N GLN A 33 4.24 -12.74 4.44
CA GLN A 33 5.18 -12.84 5.55
C GLN A 33 5.21 -14.26 6.13
N LYS A 34 4.04 -14.83 6.31
CA LYS A 34 3.93 -16.19 6.87
C LYS A 34 4.54 -17.23 5.94
N LEU A 35 4.31 -17.11 4.65
CA LEU A 35 4.84 -18.04 3.66
C LEU A 35 6.36 -17.93 3.49
N LEU A 36 6.91 -16.70 3.59
CA LEU A 36 8.34 -16.47 3.41
C LEU A 36 9.16 -16.86 4.63
N GLY A 37 8.60 -16.72 5.82
CA GLY A 37 9.28 -17.10 7.06
C GLY A 37 10.17 -16.00 7.64
N ASP A 38 10.98 -16.39 8.63
CA ASP A 38 11.68 -15.45 9.50
C ASP A 38 12.90 -14.76 8.87
N ASP A 39 13.36 -15.23 7.72
CA ASP A 39 14.49 -14.60 7.01
C ASP A 39 14.05 -13.36 6.20
N TYR A 40 12.75 -13.11 6.16
CA TYR A 40 12.14 -12.01 5.42
C TYR A 40 11.34 -11.12 6.36
N TYR A 41 11.36 -9.83 6.09
CA TYR A 41 10.55 -8.88 6.83
C TYR A 41 9.68 -8.10 5.86
N VAL A 42 8.38 -8.36 5.90
CA VAL A 42 7.40 -7.70 5.03
C VAL A 42 6.83 -6.47 5.73
N ILE A 43 7.08 -5.32 5.14
CA ILE A 43 6.63 -4.03 5.67
C ILE A 43 5.36 -3.64 4.94
N GLU A 44 4.31 -3.38 5.70
CA GLU A 44 3.01 -3.03 5.17
C GLU A 44 2.86 -1.51 5.06
N GLU A 45 2.71 -1.02 3.84
CA GLU A 45 2.51 0.41 3.56
C GLU A 45 1.28 0.59 2.67
N GLY A 46 0.13 0.15 3.16
CA GLY A 46 -1.14 0.34 2.48
C GLY A 46 -1.89 1.54 3.02
N CYS A 47 -2.45 2.34 2.13
CA CYS A 47 -3.29 3.49 2.49
C CYS A 47 -4.55 3.48 1.64
N GLY A 48 -5.70 3.41 2.29
CA GLY A 48 -6.98 3.45 1.59
C GLY A 48 -7.10 4.70 0.70
N GLY A 49 -7.55 4.50 -0.52
CA GLY A 49 -7.72 5.60 -1.46
C GLY A 49 -6.46 6.08 -2.17
N ARG A 50 -5.29 5.49 -1.86
CA ARG A 50 -4.04 5.91 -2.50
C ARG A 50 -4.07 5.71 -4.00
N THR A 51 -3.67 6.75 -4.73
CA THR A 51 -3.54 6.75 -6.18
C THR A 51 -2.08 6.57 -6.58
N THR A 52 -1.80 6.47 -7.88
CA THR A 52 -0.42 6.51 -8.37
C THR A 52 0.14 7.92 -8.28
N VAL A 53 -0.46 8.88 -8.99
CA VAL A 53 0.06 10.25 -9.09
C VAL A 53 -1.03 11.31 -8.97
N MET A 54 -2.26 10.93 -8.66
CA MET A 54 -3.38 11.85 -8.64
C MET A 54 -3.52 12.52 -7.27
N GLU A 55 -3.63 13.85 -7.28
CA GLU A 55 -4.05 14.57 -6.09
C GLU A 55 -5.57 14.45 -5.98
N ASP A 56 -6.03 13.97 -4.83
CA ASP A 56 -7.46 13.84 -4.58
C ASP A 56 -7.95 15.11 -3.87
N TRP A 57 -8.84 15.85 -4.52
CA TRP A 57 -9.32 17.12 -3.94
C TRP A 57 -10.40 16.90 -2.87
N LEU A 58 -10.87 15.66 -2.69
CA LEU A 58 -11.84 15.32 -1.65
C LEU A 58 -11.20 14.69 -0.43
N GLU A 59 -10.08 13.99 -0.61
CA GLU A 59 -9.40 13.29 0.47
C GLU A 59 -7.91 13.61 0.45
N PRO A 60 -7.34 14.07 1.57
CA PRO A 60 -5.92 14.41 1.62
C PRO A 60 -5.03 13.17 1.63
N ASP A 61 -3.76 13.37 1.29
CA ASP A 61 -2.70 12.38 1.44
C ASP A 61 -2.91 11.10 0.63
N LYS A 62 -3.45 11.23 -0.59
CA LYS A 62 -3.73 10.09 -1.45
C LYS A 62 -2.78 9.94 -2.62
N ASN A 63 -1.89 10.91 -2.86
CA ASN A 63 -0.95 10.84 -3.97
C ASN A 63 0.23 9.91 -3.64
N GLY A 64 0.25 8.73 -4.24
CA GLY A 64 1.31 7.74 -4.00
C GLY A 64 2.69 8.23 -4.38
N ARG A 65 2.80 8.99 -5.48
CA ARG A 65 4.08 9.54 -5.93
C ARG A 65 4.71 10.47 -4.87
N ALA A 66 3.90 11.24 -4.18
CA ALA A 66 4.39 12.12 -3.12
C ALA A 66 4.82 11.35 -1.88
N GLN A 67 4.17 10.23 -1.59
CA GLN A 67 4.39 9.47 -0.37
C GLN A 67 5.48 8.40 -0.48
N LEU A 68 5.71 7.87 -1.68
CA LEU A 68 6.68 6.80 -1.89
C LEU A 68 8.09 7.17 -1.44
N PRO A 69 8.65 8.35 -1.79
CA PRO A 69 9.99 8.71 -1.33
C PRO A 69 10.13 8.72 0.19
N VAL A 70 9.08 9.15 0.89
CA VAL A 70 9.06 9.15 2.37
C VAL A 70 9.09 7.72 2.90
N ALA A 71 8.26 6.85 2.33
CA ALA A 71 8.22 5.43 2.73
C ALA A 71 9.56 4.75 2.49
N LEU A 72 10.18 5.00 1.34
CA LEU A 72 11.50 4.42 1.02
C LEU A 72 12.56 4.86 2.02
N ARG A 73 12.57 6.12 2.40
CA ARG A 73 13.53 6.64 3.41
C ARG A 73 13.24 6.12 4.80
N THR A 74 11.96 6.00 5.14
CA THR A 74 11.54 5.54 6.47
C THR A 74 11.94 4.10 6.73
N HIS A 75 11.80 3.25 5.72
CA HIS A 75 11.93 1.80 5.90
C HIS A 75 13.25 1.21 5.40
N ARG A 76 14.16 2.03 4.90
CA ARG A 76 15.46 1.52 4.43
C ARG A 76 16.27 0.90 5.57
N PRO A 77 17.12 -0.11 5.28
CA PRO A 77 17.42 -0.63 3.93
C PRO A 77 16.36 -1.57 3.41
N LEU A 78 16.10 -1.48 2.10
CA LEU A 78 15.11 -2.31 1.43
C LEU A 78 15.77 -3.14 0.34
N ASP A 79 15.36 -4.39 0.24
CA ASP A 79 15.84 -5.31 -0.80
C ASP A 79 14.85 -5.40 -1.96
N LEU A 80 13.55 -5.23 -1.67
CA LEU A 80 12.51 -5.30 -2.69
C LEU A 80 11.39 -4.32 -2.34
N VAL A 81 10.85 -3.67 -3.36
CA VAL A 81 9.66 -2.83 -3.23
C VAL A 81 8.60 -3.36 -4.17
N VAL A 82 7.45 -3.69 -3.62
CA VAL A 82 6.27 -4.12 -4.38
C VAL A 82 5.27 -2.99 -4.37
N ILE A 83 4.89 -2.50 -5.55
CA ILE A 83 3.90 -1.42 -5.69
C ILE A 83 2.64 -2.00 -6.32
N MET A 84 1.52 -1.86 -5.62
CA MET A 84 0.22 -2.30 -6.11
C MET A 84 -0.77 -1.15 -5.98
N LEU A 85 -0.93 -0.41 -7.07
CA LEU A 85 -1.77 0.79 -7.15
C LEU A 85 -2.49 0.84 -8.50
N GLY A 86 -3.41 1.78 -8.63
CA GLY A 86 -4.08 2.04 -9.90
C GLY A 86 -5.60 2.04 -9.81
N THR A 87 -6.16 1.24 -8.93
CA THR A 87 -7.62 1.14 -8.78
C THR A 87 -8.25 2.50 -8.46
N ASN A 88 -7.64 3.26 -7.56
CA ASN A 88 -8.19 4.55 -7.15
C ASN A 88 -8.01 5.64 -8.18
N ASP A 89 -7.07 5.47 -9.11
CA ASP A 89 -6.89 6.39 -10.24
C ASP A 89 -8.10 6.36 -11.18
N MET A 90 -8.88 5.29 -11.10
CA MET A 90 -10.06 5.08 -11.95
C MET A 90 -11.33 5.66 -11.37
N LYS A 91 -11.27 6.32 -10.23
CA LYS A 91 -12.42 6.98 -9.64
C LYS A 91 -12.98 8.02 -10.59
N LYS A 92 -14.30 8.11 -10.62
CA LYS A 92 -15.00 8.98 -11.56
C LYS A 92 -14.58 10.45 -11.45
N ARG A 93 -14.25 10.91 -10.24
CA ARG A 93 -13.83 12.29 -10.00
C ARG A 93 -12.48 12.63 -10.61
N PHE A 94 -11.70 11.63 -11.04
CA PHE A 94 -10.44 11.86 -11.75
C PHE A 94 -10.61 11.82 -13.26
N SER A 95 -11.80 11.50 -13.73
CA SER A 95 -12.11 11.53 -15.15
C SER A 95 -12.39 12.97 -15.56
N LEU A 96 -11.57 13.51 -16.45
CA LEU A 96 -11.73 14.87 -16.93
C LEU A 96 -12.59 14.98 -18.17
N LEU A 97 -13.19 13.90 -18.55
CA LEU A 97 -13.91 13.87 -19.85
C LEU A 97 -15.38 13.65 -19.65
#